data_f03b2f454a00674e63180d51b33d7de4
#
_entry.id   f03b2f454a00674e63180d51b33d7de4
#
_cell.length_a   1.000
_cell.length_b   1.000
_cell.length_c   1.000
_cell.angle_alpha   90.00
_cell.angle_beta   90.00
_cell.angle_gamma   90.00
#
_symmetry.space_group_name_H-M   'P 1'
#
loop_
_entity.id
_entity.type
_entity.pdbx_description
1 polymer ?
#
loop_
_entity_poly.entity_id
_entity_poly.type
_entity_poly.pdbx_seq_one_letter_code
_entity_poly.pdbx_strand_id
1 'polypeptide(L)'
;MDLNWFLTWQSLQNTFDGKLELEKLEKILNSSQRLKSLVKKELLEVAEEFGDDRRSPIIERVEAKAFCETDLIVSESVTIVLSDKGWIRSAKGHDLDPLSLNYKEGDKFFCEVKGRSNQNVILLDSGGRTYSISAHSLPSARGHGEPVTGRLNAPSGVNFNGLVMGEDNQHILLATDAGYGFVAKIEDLQTKNRSGKATISIPKGGKVLLP
;
A
#
# COMPACT_ATOMS: atom_id res chain seq x y z
N MET A 1 35.05 77.72 37.62
CA MET A 1 33.89 76.98 37.12
C MET A 1 33.53 75.94 38.18
N ASP A 2 32.42 76.21 38.88
CA ASP A 2 32.08 75.36 40.05
C ASP A 2 31.68 73.97 39.74
N LEU A 3 32.49 73.05 40.19
CA LEU A 3 32.22 71.57 40.06
C LEU A 3 30.85 71.21 40.64
N ASN A 4 30.38 71.94 41.63
CA ASN A 4 29.08 71.76 42.26
C ASN A 4 27.90 72.02 41.31
N TRP A 5 28.03 73.01 40.43
CA TRP A 5 26.99 73.36 39.45
C TRP A 5 26.87 72.23 38.36
N PHE A 6 28.00 71.69 37.96
CA PHE A 6 28.04 70.61 36.96
C PHE A 6 27.39 69.31 37.51
N LEU A 7 27.71 68.95 38.76
CA LEU A 7 27.12 67.80 39.43
C LEU A 7 25.61 67.92 39.67
N THR A 8 25.14 69.11 40.05
CA THR A 8 23.72 69.40 40.21
C THR A 8 22.99 69.42 38.88
N TRP A 9 23.60 69.91 37.81
CA TRP A 9 23.01 69.92 36.48
C TRP A 9 22.92 68.49 35.90
N GLN A 10 23.92 67.64 36.08
CA GLN A 10 23.95 66.27 35.67
C GLN A 10 22.95 65.39 36.45
N SER A 11 22.77 65.65 37.73
CA SER A 11 21.75 65.07 38.56
C SER A 11 20.33 65.45 38.12
N LEU A 12 20.09 66.71 37.75
CA LEU A 12 18.85 67.22 37.22
C LEU A 12 18.48 66.56 35.83
N GLN A 13 19.48 66.46 34.96
CA GLN A 13 19.31 65.80 33.68
C GLN A 13 18.94 64.33 33.88
N ASN A 14 19.67 63.54 34.69
CA ASN A 14 19.38 62.15 35.01
C ASN A 14 18.00 62.01 35.60
N THR A 15 17.51 62.91 36.44
CA THR A 15 16.14 62.85 36.97
C THR A 15 15.08 63.20 35.94
N PHE A 16 15.40 64.11 35.00
CA PHE A 16 14.50 64.47 33.93
C PHE A 16 14.35 63.34 32.90
N ASP A 17 15.47 62.75 32.47
CA ASP A 17 15.55 61.63 31.57
C ASP A 17 14.83 60.41 32.20
N GLY A 18 15.01 60.16 33.49
CA GLY A 18 14.32 59.10 34.22
C GLY A 18 12.81 59.28 34.27
N LYS A 19 12.30 60.52 34.44
CA LYS A 19 10.88 60.82 34.40
C LYS A 19 10.28 60.59 33.02
N LEU A 20 11.02 60.93 31.97
CA LEU A 20 10.58 60.80 30.59
C LEU A 20 10.52 59.32 30.17
N GLU A 21 11.44 58.51 30.69
CA GLU A 21 11.47 57.06 30.52
C GLU A 21 10.29 56.39 31.24
N LEU A 22 10.01 56.82 32.48
CA LEU A 22 8.90 56.33 33.27
C LEU A 22 7.54 56.58 32.58
N GLU A 23 7.33 57.80 32.05
CA GLU A 23 6.12 58.10 31.28
C GLU A 23 5.99 57.25 30.02
N LYS A 24 7.09 56.95 29.34
CA LYS A 24 7.07 56.03 28.16
C LYS A 24 6.66 54.62 28.57
N LEU A 25 7.23 54.09 29.63
CA LEU A 25 6.92 52.75 30.14
C LEU A 25 5.47 52.66 30.62
N GLU A 26 4.96 53.67 31.34
CA GLU A 26 3.56 53.71 31.75
C GLU A 26 2.61 53.75 30.55
N LYS A 27 2.92 54.50 29.49
CA LYS A 27 2.14 54.52 28.25
C LYS A 27 2.10 53.16 27.54
N ILE A 28 3.19 52.39 27.63
CA ILE A 28 3.26 51.05 27.05
C ILE A 28 2.44 50.07 27.89
N LEU A 29 2.60 50.10 29.23
CA LEU A 29 1.89 49.20 30.16
C LEU A 29 0.38 49.43 30.15
N ASN A 30 -0.05 50.66 30.03
CA ASN A 30 -1.46 51.03 29.99
C ASN A 30 -2.16 50.71 28.67
N SER A 31 -1.42 50.18 27.66
CA SER A 31 -1.99 49.79 26.37
C SER A 31 -1.52 48.38 25.96
N SER A 32 -2.42 47.43 26.05
CA SER A 32 -2.17 46.04 25.62
C SER A 32 -1.65 45.92 24.16
N GLN A 33 -2.11 46.86 23.30
CA GLN A 33 -1.67 46.87 21.90
C GLN A 33 -0.22 47.34 21.76
N ARG A 34 0.17 48.38 22.52
CA ARG A 34 1.56 48.89 22.52
C ARG A 34 2.51 47.87 23.11
N LEU A 35 2.11 47.20 24.19
CA LEU A 35 2.89 46.12 24.80
C LEU A 35 3.16 44.99 23.81
N LYS A 36 2.11 44.51 23.11
CA LYS A 36 2.24 43.49 22.07
C LYS A 36 3.15 43.90 20.92
N SER A 37 3.07 45.18 20.51
CA SER A 37 3.94 45.71 19.44
C SER A 37 5.41 45.79 19.87
N LEU A 38 5.66 46.19 21.14
CA LEU A 38 7.01 46.20 21.69
C LEU A 38 7.59 44.78 21.75
N VAL A 39 6.87 43.83 22.34
CA VAL A 39 7.30 42.41 22.42
C VAL A 39 7.56 41.84 21.04
N LYS A 40 6.69 42.13 20.06
CA LYS A 40 6.90 41.69 18.68
C LYS A 40 8.18 42.25 18.08
N LYS A 41 8.47 43.55 18.33
CA LYS A 41 9.67 44.21 17.84
C LYS A 41 10.93 43.56 18.44
N GLU A 42 10.97 43.41 19.76
CA GLU A 42 12.09 42.74 20.45
C GLU A 42 12.32 41.30 19.98
N LEU A 43 11.25 40.54 19.79
CA LEU A 43 11.36 39.17 19.25
C LEU A 43 11.93 39.13 17.83
N LEU A 44 11.59 40.11 16.98
CA LEU A 44 12.14 40.21 15.64
C LEU A 44 13.62 40.60 15.67
N GLU A 45 14.01 41.54 16.53
CA GLU A 45 15.41 41.94 16.71
C GLU A 45 16.27 40.74 17.20
N VAL A 46 15.78 40.00 18.19
CA VAL A 46 16.44 38.76 18.66
C VAL A 46 16.52 37.70 17.56
N ALA A 47 15.46 37.57 16.74
CA ALA A 47 15.46 36.63 15.63
C ALA A 47 16.44 37.00 14.52
N GLU A 48 16.66 38.31 14.28
CA GLU A 48 17.67 38.78 13.31
C GLU A 48 19.11 38.61 13.84
N GLU A 49 19.32 38.81 15.15
CA GLU A 49 20.66 38.75 15.76
C GLU A 49 21.10 37.29 16.04
N PHE A 50 20.19 36.43 16.49
CA PHE A 50 20.50 35.09 16.95
C PHE A 50 19.84 33.99 16.11
N GLY A 51 19.02 34.37 15.12
CA GLY A 51 18.31 33.40 14.26
C GLY A 51 19.28 32.68 13.32
N ASP A 52 19.13 31.38 13.23
CA ASP A 52 19.79 30.54 12.23
C ASP A 52 18.76 29.99 11.24
N ASP A 53 19.25 29.51 10.10
CA ASP A 53 18.40 28.86 9.11
C ASP A 53 17.74 27.63 9.67
N ARG A 54 16.51 27.42 9.27
CA ARG A 54 15.73 26.26 9.71
C ARG A 54 16.43 24.96 9.33
N ARG A 55 16.88 24.17 10.30
CA ARG A 55 17.56 22.88 10.11
C ARG A 55 16.61 21.77 9.67
N SER A 56 15.31 21.91 9.95
CA SER A 56 14.28 20.95 9.56
C SER A 56 13.39 21.56 8.49
N PRO A 57 13.62 21.32 7.19
CA PRO A 57 12.80 21.88 6.12
C PRO A 57 11.36 21.35 6.23
N ILE A 58 10.38 22.22 6.01
CA ILE A 58 8.99 21.78 5.82
C ILE A 58 8.89 21.32 4.37
N ILE A 59 8.75 20.01 4.18
CA ILE A 59 8.55 19.41 2.86
C ILE A 59 7.19 18.72 2.84
N GLU A 60 6.44 18.93 1.78
CA GLU A 60 5.28 18.09 1.46
C GLU A 60 5.77 16.68 1.11
N ARG A 61 5.42 15.71 1.92
CA ARG A 61 5.66 14.30 1.61
C ARG A 61 4.39 13.71 1.06
N VAL A 62 4.54 12.89 0.02
CA VAL A 62 3.46 12.00 -0.42
C VAL A 62 3.04 11.14 0.77
N GLU A 63 1.74 10.97 0.95
CA GLU A 63 1.18 10.12 2.02
C GLU A 63 1.90 8.76 2.03
N ALA A 64 2.29 8.32 3.22
CA ALA A 64 2.89 7.00 3.38
C ALA A 64 1.87 5.95 2.92
N LYS A 65 2.21 5.21 1.86
CA LYS A 65 1.41 4.05 1.46
C LYS A 65 1.43 3.05 2.61
N ALA A 66 0.25 2.61 3.02
CA ALA A 66 0.15 1.48 3.95
C ALA A 66 0.87 0.28 3.31
N PHE A 67 1.79 -0.34 4.04
CA PHE A 67 2.43 -1.56 3.59
C PHE A 67 1.35 -2.64 3.44
N CYS A 68 1.24 -3.21 2.25
CA CYS A 68 0.47 -4.42 2.06
C CYS A 68 1.28 -5.61 2.57
N GLU A 69 0.65 -6.61 3.15
CA GLU A 69 1.32 -7.85 3.59
C GLU A 69 2.11 -8.50 2.44
N THR A 70 1.65 -8.33 1.21
CA THR A 70 2.31 -8.80 -0.01
C THR A 70 3.67 -8.15 -0.28
N ASP A 71 3.89 -6.91 0.19
CA ASP A 71 5.16 -6.18 0.00
C ASP A 71 6.28 -6.73 0.90
N LEU A 72 5.92 -7.44 1.97
CA LEU A 72 6.84 -8.08 2.90
C LEU A 72 7.25 -9.50 2.47
N ILE A 73 6.54 -10.08 1.49
CA ILE A 73 6.82 -11.43 0.99
C ILE A 73 7.98 -11.37 0.00
N VAL A 74 9.01 -12.17 0.25
CA VAL A 74 10.13 -12.30 -0.68
C VAL A 74 9.61 -12.79 -2.03
N SER A 75 9.87 -12.04 -3.10
CA SER A 75 9.41 -12.39 -4.45
C SER A 75 10.32 -13.47 -5.06
N GLU A 76 9.92 -14.73 -4.93
CA GLU A 76 10.59 -15.88 -5.54
C GLU A 76 9.79 -16.35 -6.78
N SER A 77 10.50 -16.92 -7.77
CA SER A 77 9.86 -17.59 -8.91
C SER A 77 9.17 -18.87 -8.44
N VAL A 78 7.91 -19.04 -8.82
CA VAL A 78 7.12 -20.23 -8.47
C VAL A 78 6.32 -20.74 -9.66
N THR A 79 6.12 -22.05 -9.71
CA THR A 79 5.23 -22.72 -10.65
C THR A 79 4.08 -23.32 -9.83
N ILE A 80 2.87 -22.91 -10.14
CA ILE A 80 1.67 -23.47 -9.51
C ILE A 80 1.11 -24.56 -10.40
N VAL A 81 0.86 -25.70 -9.81
CA VAL A 81 0.35 -26.90 -10.51
C VAL A 81 -1.00 -27.29 -9.96
N LEU A 82 -1.94 -27.49 -10.85
CA LEU A 82 -3.29 -27.98 -10.57
C LEU A 82 -3.46 -29.39 -11.16
N SER A 83 -4.01 -30.29 -10.39
CA SER A 83 -4.37 -31.65 -10.85
C SER A 83 -5.81 -31.70 -11.35
N ASP A 84 -6.12 -32.75 -12.10
CA ASP A 84 -7.46 -33.02 -12.65
C ASP A 84 -8.55 -33.17 -11.57
N LYS A 85 -8.20 -33.69 -10.38
CA LYS A 85 -9.08 -33.75 -9.22
C LYS A 85 -9.10 -32.48 -8.35
N GLY A 86 -8.50 -31.37 -8.81
CA GLY A 86 -8.53 -30.11 -8.13
C GLY A 86 -7.57 -30.01 -6.93
N TRP A 87 -6.42 -30.68 -6.96
CA TRP A 87 -5.35 -30.53 -5.99
C TRP A 87 -4.37 -29.49 -6.48
N ILE A 88 -4.06 -28.49 -5.63
CA ILE A 88 -3.17 -27.39 -5.95
C ILE A 88 -1.91 -27.43 -5.09
N ARG A 89 -0.77 -27.07 -5.68
CA ARG A 89 0.54 -26.99 -5.02
C ARG A 89 1.44 -25.99 -5.71
N SER A 90 2.44 -25.49 -4.97
CA SER A 90 3.44 -24.53 -5.42
C SER A 90 4.81 -25.17 -5.46
N ALA A 91 5.49 -25.11 -6.58
CA ALA A 91 6.88 -25.52 -6.73
C ALA A 91 7.79 -24.29 -6.87
N LYS A 92 9.03 -24.36 -6.32
CA LYS A 92 10.02 -23.31 -6.49
C LYS A 92 10.66 -23.40 -7.88
N GLY A 93 10.82 -22.23 -8.50
CA GLY A 93 11.41 -22.10 -9.84
C GLY A 93 10.42 -22.33 -10.97
N HIS A 94 10.92 -22.15 -12.20
CA HIS A 94 10.13 -22.31 -13.45
C HIS A 94 10.60 -23.52 -14.28
N ASP A 95 11.65 -24.22 -13.84
CA ASP A 95 12.29 -25.31 -14.58
C ASP A 95 11.75 -26.70 -14.19
N LEU A 96 10.66 -26.72 -13.41
CA LEU A 96 10.04 -27.95 -12.98
C LEU A 96 9.25 -28.58 -14.13
N ASP A 97 9.42 -29.90 -14.34
CA ASP A 97 8.51 -30.68 -15.16
C ASP A 97 7.31 -31.15 -14.33
N PRO A 98 6.10 -30.64 -14.57
CA PRO A 98 4.93 -30.99 -13.80
C PRO A 98 4.53 -32.47 -13.92
N LEU A 99 4.90 -33.13 -15.03
CA LEU A 99 4.62 -34.55 -15.27
C LEU A 99 5.48 -35.46 -14.39
N SER A 100 6.64 -34.98 -13.94
CA SER A 100 7.53 -35.71 -13.04
C SER A 100 7.08 -35.73 -11.58
N LEU A 101 6.06 -34.94 -11.25
CA LEU A 101 5.54 -34.82 -9.88
C LEU A 101 4.66 -36.02 -9.49
N ASN A 102 4.72 -36.41 -8.22
CA ASN A 102 3.88 -37.44 -7.68
C ASN A 102 2.44 -36.96 -7.50
N TYR A 103 1.48 -37.61 -8.15
CA TYR A 103 0.05 -37.37 -7.99
C TYR A 103 -0.58 -38.49 -7.13
N LYS A 104 -1.75 -38.21 -6.56
CA LYS A 104 -2.51 -39.23 -5.87
C LYS A 104 -3.01 -40.32 -6.83
N GLU A 105 -3.28 -41.47 -6.32
CA GLU A 105 -3.78 -42.58 -7.12
C GLU A 105 -5.07 -42.21 -7.90
N GLY A 106 -5.00 -42.37 -9.20
CA GLY A 106 -6.07 -42.02 -10.14
C GLY A 106 -6.23 -40.51 -10.37
N ASP A 107 -5.22 -39.67 -10.00
CA ASP A 107 -5.15 -38.27 -10.32
C ASP A 107 -3.99 -38.02 -11.31
N LYS A 108 -4.03 -36.92 -12.05
CA LYS A 108 -3.04 -36.58 -13.07
C LYS A 108 -2.85 -35.06 -13.15
N PHE A 109 -1.78 -34.63 -13.81
CA PHE A 109 -1.54 -33.24 -14.18
C PHE A 109 -2.72 -32.71 -15.03
N PHE A 110 -3.16 -31.48 -14.72
CA PHE A 110 -4.16 -30.80 -15.52
C PHE A 110 -3.58 -29.53 -16.14
N CYS A 111 -3.15 -28.56 -15.35
CA CYS A 111 -2.55 -27.34 -15.86
C CYS A 111 -1.52 -26.75 -14.86
N GLU A 112 -0.69 -25.88 -15.39
CA GLU A 112 0.28 -25.10 -14.61
C GLU A 112 0.23 -23.62 -14.97
N VAL A 113 0.72 -22.79 -14.06
CA VAL A 113 0.99 -21.38 -14.33
C VAL A 113 2.27 -20.97 -13.62
N LYS A 114 3.07 -20.16 -14.29
CA LYS A 114 4.34 -19.63 -13.79
C LYS A 114 4.16 -18.18 -13.33
N GLY A 115 4.75 -17.82 -12.18
CA GLY A 115 4.68 -16.49 -11.64
C GLY A 115 5.59 -16.29 -10.44
N ARG A 116 5.21 -15.40 -9.54
CA ARG A 116 5.98 -15.04 -8.35
C ARG A 116 5.20 -15.31 -7.06
N SER A 117 5.92 -15.64 -5.99
CA SER A 117 5.34 -15.99 -4.68
C SER A 117 4.47 -14.88 -4.06
N ASN A 118 4.75 -13.61 -4.37
CA ASN A 118 4.00 -12.45 -3.90
C ASN A 118 2.75 -12.13 -4.73
N GLN A 119 2.46 -12.90 -5.78
CA GLN A 119 1.28 -12.73 -6.62
C GLN A 119 0.11 -13.61 -6.16
N ASN A 120 -1.09 -13.29 -6.64
CA ASN A 120 -2.27 -14.11 -6.45
C ASN A 120 -2.46 -15.07 -7.63
N VAL A 121 -2.82 -16.29 -7.32
CA VAL A 121 -3.27 -17.30 -8.30
C VAL A 121 -4.77 -17.14 -8.45
N ILE A 122 -5.23 -16.98 -9.67
CA ILE A 122 -6.65 -16.89 -10.00
C ILE A 122 -7.06 -18.25 -10.61
N LEU A 123 -8.07 -18.85 -10.00
CA LEU A 123 -8.66 -20.09 -10.50
C LEU A 123 -9.96 -19.73 -11.22
N LEU A 124 -10.18 -20.34 -12.38
CA LEU A 124 -11.41 -20.22 -13.14
C LEU A 124 -12.17 -21.55 -13.07
N ASP A 125 -13.42 -21.49 -12.66
CA ASP A 125 -14.26 -22.68 -12.56
C ASP A 125 -15.12 -22.93 -13.82
N SER A 126 -15.70 -24.11 -13.93
CA SER A 126 -16.59 -24.49 -15.01
C SER A 126 -17.91 -23.71 -15.02
N GLY A 127 -18.24 -22.99 -13.96
CA GLY A 127 -19.40 -22.11 -13.85
C GLY A 127 -19.11 -20.65 -14.24
N GLY A 128 -17.87 -20.33 -14.65
CA GLY A 128 -17.48 -18.98 -15.05
C GLY A 128 -17.19 -18.02 -13.87
N ARG A 129 -16.88 -18.58 -12.71
CA ARG A 129 -16.46 -17.80 -11.54
C ARG A 129 -14.95 -17.84 -11.39
N THR A 130 -14.40 -16.74 -10.90
CA THR A 130 -12.98 -16.64 -10.55
C THR A 130 -12.82 -16.62 -9.04
N TYR A 131 -11.73 -17.23 -8.57
CA TYR A 131 -11.32 -17.28 -7.16
C TYR A 131 -9.86 -16.89 -7.07
N SER A 132 -9.45 -16.23 -5.99
CA SER A 132 -8.07 -15.84 -5.78
C SER A 132 -7.49 -16.47 -4.53
N ILE A 133 -6.28 -17.01 -4.65
CA ILE A 133 -5.49 -17.56 -3.55
C ILE A 133 -4.09 -16.97 -3.65
N SER A 134 -3.51 -16.53 -2.53
CA SER A 134 -2.12 -16.09 -2.52
C SER A 134 -1.17 -17.26 -2.80
N ALA A 135 -0.25 -17.09 -3.79
CA ALA A 135 0.71 -18.14 -4.15
C ALA A 135 1.59 -18.55 -2.99
N HIS A 136 1.98 -17.59 -2.14
CA HIS A 136 2.77 -17.83 -0.93
C HIS A 136 2.07 -18.79 0.06
N SER A 137 0.74 -18.77 0.12
CA SER A 137 -0.01 -19.60 1.06
C SER A 137 -0.21 -21.04 0.61
N LEU A 138 0.17 -21.39 -0.64
CA LEU A 138 -0.01 -22.71 -1.19
C LEU A 138 1.02 -23.72 -0.65
N PRO A 139 0.64 -25.00 -0.49
CA PRO A 139 1.53 -26.04 -0.04
C PRO A 139 2.65 -26.30 -1.04
N SER A 140 3.80 -26.70 -0.54
CA SER A 140 4.97 -27.06 -1.37
C SER A 140 4.68 -28.30 -2.23
N ALA A 141 5.27 -28.32 -3.44
CA ALA A 141 5.18 -29.46 -4.39
C ALA A 141 5.91 -30.74 -3.93
N ARG A 142 6.57 -30.74 -2.76
CA ARG A 142 7.13 -31.97 -2.14
C ARG A 142 6.04 -32.96 -1.75
N GLY A 143 4.83 -32.49 -1.47
CA GLY A 143 3.66 -33.33 -1.18
C GLY A 143 2.68 -33.37 -2.36
N HIS A 144 1.53 -34.00 -2.14
CA HIS A 144 0.45 -34.08 -3.13
C HIS A 144 -0.32 -32.77 -3.31
N GLY A 145 -0.06 -31.75 -2.46
CA GLY A 145 -0.82 -30.52 -2.43
C GLY A 145 -2.03 -30.57 -1.50
N GLU A 146 -2.95 -29.64 -1.70
CA GLU A 146 -4.23 -29.52 -0.97
C GLU A 146 -5.39 -29.42 -1.96
N PRO A 147 -6.58 -29.92 -1.61
CA PRO A 147 -7.77 -29.73 -2.43
C PRO A 147 -8.19 -28.27 -2.43
N VAL A 148 -8.41 -27.69 -3.59
CA VAL A 148 -8.86 -26.30 -3.76
C VAL A 148 -10.18 -26.06 -3.01
N THR A 149 -11.07 -27.03 -2.98
CA THR A 149 -12.35 -26.96 -2.26
C THR A 149 -12.22 -26.82 -0.75
N GLY A 150 -11.07 -27.16 -0.16
CA GLY A 150 -10.78 -26.93 1.25
C GLY A 150 -10.49 -25.46 1.58
N ARG A 151 -10.08 -24.67 0.60
CA ARG A 151 -9.76 -23.24 0.76
C ARG A 151 -10.84 -22.31 0.23
N LEU A 152 -11.62 -22.77 -0.75
CA LEU A 152 -12.63 -21.99 -1.46
C LEU A 152 -14.01 -22.59 -1.24
N ASN A 153 -15.02 -21.72 -1.20
CA ASN A 153 -16.42 -22.13 -1.11
C ASN A 153 -17.01 -22.25 -2.52
N ALA A 154 -16.45 -23.17 -3.33
CA ALA A 154 -16.99 -23.46 -4.64
C ALA A 154 -18.29 -24.26 -4.55
N PRO A 155 -19.27 -24.03 -5.45
CA PRO A 155 -20.49 -24.86 -5.51
C PRO A 155 -20.16 -26.32 -5.76
N SER A 156 -21.02 -27.22 -5.26
CA SER A 156 -20.86 -28.67 -5.47
C SER A 156 -20.95 -29.03 -6.95
N GLY A 157 -20.06 -29.90 -7.42
CA GLY A 157 -20.05 -30.37 -8.81
C GLY A 157 -19.35 -29.45 -9.81
N VAL A 158 -18.70 -28.40 -9.36
CA VAL A 158 -17.92 -27.50 -10.21
C VAL A 158 -16.48 -28.00 -10.30
N ASN A 159 -15.92 -28.01 -11.52
CA ASN A 159 -14.51 -28.28 -11.77
C ASN A 159 -13.74 -27.02 -12.02
N PHE A 160 -12.46 -26.97 -11.65
CA PHE A 160 -11.57 -25.87 -11.96
C PHE A 160 -10.93 -26.07 -13.33
N ASN A 161 -11.21 -25.17 -14.26
CA ASN A 161 -10.86 -25.30 -15.67
C ASN A 161 -9.59 -24.53 -16.06
N GLY A 162 -9.02 -23.69 -15.17
CA GLY A 162 -7.82 -22.98 -15.50
C GLY A 162 -7.21 -22.21 -14.34
N LEU A 163 -5.93 -21.92 -14.50
CA LEU A 163 -5.14 -21.09 -13.62
C LEU A 163 -4.63 -19.86 -14.39
N VAL A 164 -4.66 -18.72 -13.72
CA VAL A 164 -4.10 -17.47 -14.23
C VAL A 164 -3.24 -16.85 -13.15
N MET A 165 -2.08 -16.33 -13.54
CA MET A 165 -1.18 -15.62 -12.67
C MET A 165 -0.40 -14.58 -13.48
N GLY A 166 -0.17 -13.40 -12.96
CA GLY A 166 0.54 -12.34 -13.65
C GLY A 166 0.49 -11.03 -12.87
N GLU A 167 0.87 -9.96 -13.54
CA GLU A 167 0.80 -8.61 -13.00
C GLU A 167 -0.62 -8.03 -13.12
N ASP A 168 -1.03 -7.20 -12.18
CA ASP A 168 -2.37 -6.64 -12.09
C ASP A 168 -2.83 -5.95 -13.39
N ASN A 169 -1.91 -5.25 -14.06
CA ASN A 169 -2.19 -4.54 -15.32
C ASN A 169 -2.23 -5.44 -16.56
N GLN A 170 -1.84 -6.68 -16.47
CA GLN A 170 -1.81 -7.61 -17.60
C GLN A 170 -3.23 -7.95 -18.04
N HIS A 171 -3.43 -7.99 -19.37
CA HIS A 171 -4.71 -8.35 -19.99
C HIS A 171 -4.76 -9.83 -20.31
N ILE A 172 -5.91 -10.42 -20.08
CA ILE A 172 -6.19 -11.81 -20.40
C ILE A 172 -7.51 -11.93 -21.15
N LEU A 173 -7.56 -12.85 -22.10
CA LEU A 173 -8.78 -13.18 -22.83
C LEU A 173 -9.50 -14.33 -22.12
N LEU A 174 -10.71 -14.08 -21.69
CA LEU A 174 -11.63 -15.11 -21.21
C LEU A 174 -12.65 -15.43 -22.30
N ALA A 175 -12.80 -16.69 -22.65
CA ALA A 175 -13.66 -17.11 -23.72
C ALA A 175 -14.44 -18.40 -23.41
N THR A 176 -15.52 -18.62 -24.15
CA THR A 176 -16.33 -19.83 -24.12
C THR A 176 -16.30 -20.52 -25.49
N ASP A 177 -16.54 -21.81 -25.53
CA ASP A 177 -16.68 -22.58 -26.77
C ASP A 177 -17.86 -22.15 -27.65
N ALA A 178 -18.80 -21.38 -27.10
CA ALA A 178 -19.91 -20.79 -27.83
C ALA A 178 -19.51 -19.49 -28.61
N GLY A 179 -18.22 -19.12 -28.64
CA GLY A 179 -17.71 -17.96 -29.34
C GLY A 179 -17.87 -16.61 -28.62
N TYR A 180 -18.25 -16.61 -27.36
CA TYR A 180 -18.32 -15.43 -26.53
C TYR A 180 -17.05 -15.29 -25.71
N GLY A 181 -16.49 -14.08 -25.64
CA GLY A 181 -15.32 -13.79 -24.84
C GLY A 181 -15.13 -12.29 -24.65
N PHE A 182 -14.27 -11.94 -23.74
CA PHE A 182 -13.88 -10.57 -23.47
C PHE A 182 -12.46 -10.52 -22.90
N VAL A 183 -11.84 -9.36 -23.04
CA VAL A 183 -10.53 -9.08 -22.46
C VAL A 183 -10.72 -8.38 -21.12
N ALA A 184 -10.13 -8.91 -20.08
CA ALA A 184 -10.12 -8.34 -18.72
C ALA A 184 -8.69 -8.11 -18.24
N LYS A 185 -8.51 -7.23 -17.29
CA LYS A 185 -7.26 -7.13 -16.53
C LYS A 185 -7.23 -8.19 -15.43
N ILE A 186 -6.04 -8.65 -15.07
CA ILE A 186 -5.86 -9.62 -13.97
C ILE A 186 -6.41 -9.06 -12.66
N GLU A 187 -6.20 -7.78 -12.38
CA GLU A 187 -6.74 -7.08 -11.21
C GLU A 187 -8.29 -7.23 -11.12
N ASP A 188 -8.99 -7.13 -12.25
CA ASP A 188 -10.45 -7.24 -12.30
C ASP A 188 -10.97 -8.66 -12.01
N LEU A 189 -10.13 -9.67 -12.19
CA LEU A 189 -10.47 -11.08 -11.92
C LEU A 189 -10.22 -11.46 -10.46
N GLN A 190 -9.43 -10.67 -9.74
CA GLN A 190 -9.11 -10.94 -8.35
C GLN A 190 -10.32 -10.70 -7.43
N THR A 191 -10.44 -11.55 -6.42
CA THR A 191 -11.49 -11.44 -5.39
C THR A 191 -10.97 -11.88 -4.03
N LYS A 192 -11.36 -11.14 -2.98
CA LYS A 192 -11.10 -11.53 -1.59
C LYS A 192 -12.16 -12.50 -1.06
N ASN A 193 -13.25 -12.72 -1.80
CA ASN A 193 -14.35 -13.55 -1.38
C ASN A 193 -14.06 -15.04 -1.72
N ARG A 194 -14.09 -15.90 -0.72
CA ARG A 194 -13.93 -17.36 -0.89
C ARG A 194 -15.00 -18.00 -1.76
N SER A 195 -16.17 -17.39 -1.92
CA SER A 195 -17.26 -17.85 -2.80
C SER A 195 -17.05 -17.45 -4.26
N GLY A 196 -15.94 -16.82 -4.58
CA GLY A 196 -15.60 -16.38 -5.92
C GLY A 196 -16.45 -15.21 -6.43
N LYS A 197 -16.04 -14.69 -7.59
CA LYS A 197 -16.71 -13.59 -8.33
C LYS A 197 -17.23 -14.17 -9.64
N ALA A 198 -18.50 -13.98 -9.97
CA ALA A 198 -19.01 -14.30 -11.31
C ALA A 198 -18.35 -13.37 -12.34
N THR A 199 -17.60 -13.93 -13.26
CA THR A 199 -16.77 -13.18 -14.20
C THR A 199 -17.24 -13.37 -15.62
N ILE A 200 -17.55 -14.60 -16.04
CA ILE A 200 -18.03 -14.91 -17.37
C ILE A 200 -19.41 -15.59 -17.31
N SER A 201 -20.34 -15.13 -18.11
CA SER A 201 -21.64 -15.78 -18.27
C SER A 201 -21.56 -16.87 -19.33
N ILE A 202 -21.89 -18.09 -18.96
CA ILE A 202 -21.81 -19.25 -19.83
C ILE A 202 -23.20 -19.55 -20.39
N PRO A 203 -23.39 -19.61 -21.72
CA PRO A 203 -24.65 -20.05 -22.32
C PRO A 203 -24.97 -21.50 -21.95
N LYS A 204 -26.24 -21.89 -22.03
CA LYS A 204 -26.66 -23.28 -21.77
C LYS A 204 -25.89 -24.26 -22.68
N GLY A 205 -25.18 -25.19 -22.08
CA GLY A 205 -24.39 -26.21 -22.79
C GLY A 205 -22.98 -25.75 -23.19
N GLY A 206 -22.63 -24.47 -22.97
CA GLY A 206 -21.29 -23.97 -23.23
C GLY A 206 -20.27 -24.35 -22.15
N LYS A 207 -19.00 -24.29 -22.48
CA LYS A 207 -17.88 -24.53 -21.58
C LYS A 207 -16.91 -23.32 -21.61
N VAL A 208 -16.30 -23.04 -20.48
CA VAL A 208 -15.21 -22.06 -20.40
C VAL A 208 -13.96 -22.69 -20.98
N LEU A 209 -13.29 -21.97 -21.85
CA LEU A 209 -11.98 -22.34 -22.39
C LEU A 209 -10.88 -22.01 -21.38
N LEU A 210 -9.76 -22.73 -21.47
CA LEU A 210 -8.52 -22.38 -20.74
C LEU A 210 -8.06 -21.00 -21.18
N PRO A 211 -7.77 -20.12 -20.23
CA PRO A 211 -7.28 -18.76 -20.51
C PRO A 211 -5.84 -18.78 -21.00
#